data_2cd2ebeefc34cfaaa6ab4d88a3c9533d
#
_entry.id   2cd2ebeefc34cfaaa6ab4d88a3c9533d
#
_cell.length_a   1.000
_cell.length_b   1.000
_cell.length_c   1.000
_cell.angle_alpha   90.00
_cell.angle_beta   90.00
_cell.angle_gamma   90.00
#
_symmetry.space_group_name_H-M   'P 1'
#
loop_
_entity.id
_entity.type
_entity.pdbx_description
1 polymer ?
#
loop_
_entity_poly.entity_id
_entity_poly.type
_entity_poly.pdbx_seq_one_letter_code
_entity_poly.pdbx_strand_id
1 'polypeptide(L)'
;MINNIDYYIAKLDDVIESIKDPHLSELCLRMVGKNGKHRTEYIEAPAAKGMHHAYPGGLLEHSLEVFDYCMSDIDLINRHSYASLNSDLMISAALLHDIGKIQEYVVTDVIDDKTYYAFTETGKMIGHLCLSAMWVYSEIEKIQGFPHDLQEHLSHILLSHHGRVEWGAAILPKTKEAEFFHMADHRSATIAKGY
;
A
#
# COMPACT_ATOMS: atom_id res chain seq x y z
N MET A 1 17.71 7.62 4.16
CA MET A 1 17.54 6.66 3.04
C MET A 1 17.31 5.27 3.62
N ILE A 2 16.50 4.47 2.93
CA ILE A 2 16.29 3.07 3.26
C ILE A 2 17.63 2.30 3.24
N ASN A 3 17.89 1.49 4.24
CA ASN A 3 19.06 0.61 4.25
C ASN A 3 18.79 -0.58 3.33
N ASN A 4 19.70 -0.85 2.38
CA ASN A 4 19.61 -1.99 1.47
C ASN A 4 18.39 -1.95 0.52
N ILE A 5 18.26 -0.87 -0.24
CA ILE A 5 17.16 -0.69 -1.21
C ILE A 5 17.03 -1.88 -2.20
N ASP A 6 18.14 -2.47 -2.62
CA ASP A 6 18.15 -3.59 -3.56
C ASP A 6 17.43 -4.84 -2.99
N TYR A 7 17.53 -5.06 -1.67
CA TYR A 7 16.77 -6.13 -0.99
C TYR A 7 15.25 -5.89 -1.11
N TYR A 8 14.80 -4.66 -0.86
CA TYR A 8 13.38 -4.34 -0.94
C TYR A 8 12.84 -4.37 -2.37
N ILE A 9 13.67 -3.97 -3.34
CA ILE A 9 13.31 -4.07 -4.77
C ILE A 9 13.15 -5.54 -5.18
N ALA A 10 14.09 -6.41 -4.81
CA ALA A 10 13.99 -7.84 -5.08
C ALA A 10 12.78 -8.46 -4.38
N LYS A 11 12.55 -8.11 -3.11
CA LYS A 11 11.37 -8.55 -2.35
C LYS A 11 10.05 -8.10 -3.00
N LEU A 12 9.98 -6.86 -3.51
CA LEU A 12 8.80 -6.39 -4.25
C LEU A 12 8.49 -7.29 -5.44
N ASP A 13 9.51 -7.64 -6.22
CA ASP A 13 9.35 -8.50 -7.39
C ASP A 13 8.88 -9.91 -6.99
N ASP A 14 9.50 -10.50 -5.96
CA ASP A 14 9.11 -11.82 -5.43
C ASP A 14 7.66 -11.82 -4.91
N VAL A 15 7.26 -10.75 -4.21
CA VAL A 15 5.89 -10.58 -3.68
C VAL A 15 4.88 -10.51 -4.82
N ILE A 16 5.14 -9.73 -5.87
CA ILE A 16 4.26 -9.65 -7.04
C ILE A 16 4.15 -11.02 -7.73
N GLU A 17 5.27 -11.74 -7.90
CA GLU A 17 5.32 -13.08 -8.51
C GLU A 17 4.56 -14.13 -7.66
N SER A 18 4.38 -13.90 -6.37
CA SER A 18 3.63 -14.80 -5.47
C SER A 18 2.11 -14.73 -5.62
N ILE A 19 1.57 -13.69 -6.25
CA ILE A 19 0.13 -13.49 -6.48
C ILE A 19 -0.37 -14.52 -7.51
N LYS A 20 -1.35 -15.33 -7.12
CA LYS A 20 -1.89 -16.42 -7.94
C LYS A 20 -3.10 -15.99 -8.77
N ASP A 21 -3.91 -15.06 -8.26
CA ASP A 21 -5.03 -14.50 -9.02
C ASP A 21 -4.50 -13.71 -10.22
N PRO A 22 -4.87 -14.07 -11.47
CA PRO A 22 -4.29 -13.46 -12.66
C PRO A 22 -4.63 -11.98 -12.81
N HIS A 23 -5.80 -11.54 -12.36
CA HIS A 23 -6.22 -10.13 -12.48
C HIS A 23 -5.48 -9.25 -11.47
N LEU A 24 -5.32 -9.72 -10.24
CA LEU A 24 -4.56 -9.00 -9.21
C LEU A 24 -3.06 -8.98 -9.54
N SER A 25 -2.52 -10.09 -10.06
CA SER A 25 -1.13 -10.15 -10.53
C SER A 25 -0.90 -9.16 -11.67
N GLU A 26 -1.77 -9.15 -12.68
CA GLU A 26 -1.69 -8.19 -13.79
C GLU A 26 -1.77 -6.75 -13.30
N LEU A 27 -2.69 -6.44 -12.38
CA LEU A 27 -2.82 -5.10 -11.79
C LEU A 27 -1.52 -4.65 -11.11
N CYS A 28 -0.95 -5.47 -10.23
CA CYS A 28 0.28 -5.15 -9.52
C CYS A 28 1.48 -5.02 -10.48
N LEU A 29 1.59 -5.90 -11.49
CA LEU A 29 2.62 -5.81 -12.52
C LEU A 29 2.54 -4.50 -13.30
N ARG A 30 1.34 -4.08 -13.70
CA ARG A 30 1.11 -2.84 -14.47
C ARG A 30 1.39 -1.59 -13.66
N MET A 31 1.13 -1.62 -12.35
CA MET A 31 1.32 -0.46 -11.49
C MET A 31 2.75 -0.33 -10.95
N VAL A 32 3.28 -1.39 -10.33
CA VAL A 32 4.57 -1.34 -9.59
C VAL A 32 5.56 -2.45 -9.95
N GLY A 33 5.23 -3.35 -10.90
CA GLY A 33 6.13 -4.38 -11.41
C GLY A 33 7.33 -3.78 -12.17
N LYS A 34 8.25 -4.63 -12.66
CA LYS A 34 9.52 -4.21 -13.33
C LYS A 34 9.34 -3.15 -14.43
N ASN A 35 8.24 -3.20 -15.17
CA ASN A 35 7.87 -2.22 -16.19
C ASN A 35 6.59 -1.46 -15.82
N GLY A 36 6.26 -1.45 -14.55
CA GLY A 36 5.05 -0.81 -14.02
C GLY A 36 5.10 0.71 -14.15
N LYS A 37 3.93 1.27 -14.39
CA LYS A 37 3.75 2.71 -14.67
C LYS A 37 4.30 3.62 -13.56
N HIS A 38 4.25 3.17 -12.31
CA HIS A 38 4.62 3.97 -11.13
C HIS A 38 5.84 3.41 -10.39
N ARG A 39 6.55 2.41 -10.97
CA ARG A 39 7.62 1.71 -10.26
C ARG A 39 8.70 2.63 -9.72
N THR A 40 9.22 3.52 -10.54
CA THR A 40 10.33 4.41 -10.13
C THR A 40 9.91 5.30 -8.98
N GLU A 41 8.80 5.99 -9.14
CA GLU A 41 8.27 6.90 -8.12
C GLU A 41 7.88 6.13 -6.84
N TYR A 42 7.33 4.92 -6.97
CA TYR A 42 6.97 4.06 -5.84
C TYR A 42 8.20 3.63 -5.01
N ILE A 43 9.31 3.32 -5.68
CA ILE A 43 10.58 2.97 -5.04
C ILE A 43 11.21 4.18 -4.32
N GLU A 44 11.01 5.40 -4.83
CA GLU A 44 11.65 6.61 -4.33
C GLU A 44 10.79 7.41 -3.34
N ALA A 45 9.46 7.21 -3.35
CA ALA A 45 8.54 8.01 -2.57
C ALA A 45 8.69 7.79 -1.04
N PRO A 46 8.40 8.82 -0.22
CA PRO A 46 8.24 8.67 1.22
C PRO A 46 6.86 8.08 1.55
N ALA A 47 6.74 7.41 2.69
CA ALA A 47 5.42 7.00 3.21
C ALA A 47 4.77 8.05 4.12
N ALA A 48 5.51 9.07 4.55
CA ALA A 48 4.99 10.12 5.42
C ALA A 48 5.74 11.44 5.22
N LYS A 49 5.14 12.54 5.68
CA LYS A 49 5.76 13.87 5.61
C LYS A 49 6.88 14.07 6.64
N GLY A 50 6.78 13.50 7.82
CA GLY A 50 7.73 13.87 8.90
C GLY A 50 7.74 12.92 10.10
N MET A 51 7.18 11.75 9.97
CA MET A 51 7.17 10.71 11.01
C MET A 51 7.99 9.49 10.52
N HIS A 52 7.53 8.28 10.83
CA HIS A 52 8.08 7.03 10.31
C HIS A 52 8.05 6.99 8.79
N HIS A 53 9.05 6.35 8.19
CA HIS A 53 9.20 6.20 6.72
C HIS A 53 9.17 7.53 5.92
N ALA A 54 9.51 8.66 6.56
CA ALA A 54 9.60 9.98 5.94
C ALA A 54 10.98 10.19 5.29
N TYR A 55 11.36 9.31 4.37
CA TYR A 55 12.62 9.31 3.63
C TYR A 55 12.45 8.65 2.26
N PRO A 56 13.37 8.88 1.31
CA PRO A 56 13.33 8.21 0.02
C PRO A 56 13.36 6.69 0.18
N GLY A 57 12.39 6.01 -0.44
CA GLY A 57 12.18 4.56 -0.29
C GLY A 57 11.23 4.16 0.83
N GLY A 58 10.77 5.10 1.64
CA GLY A 58 9.89 4.83 2.77
C GLY A 58 8.57 4.20 2.38
N LEU A 59 7.99 4.54 1.21
CA LEU A 59 6.76 3.95 0.72
C LEU A 59 6.94 2.46 0.40
N LEU A 60 8.01 2.10 -0.28
CA LEU A 60 8.35 0.70 -0.58
C LEU A 60 8.53 -0.12 0.70
N GLU A 61 9.32 0.41 1.65
CA GLU A 61 9.59 -0.28 2.92
C GLU A 61 8.30 -0.48 3.71
N HIS A 62 7.50 0.56 3.90
CA HIS A 62 6.21 0.50 4.58
C HIS A 62 5.26 -0.53 3.95
N SER A 63 5.11 -0.50 2.63
CA SER A 63 4.23 -1.45 1.92
C SER A 63 4.64 -2.89 2.11
N LEU A 64 5.95 -3.17 2.13
CA LEU A 64 6.46 -4.52 2.37
C LEU A 64 6.43 -4.94 3.85
N GLU A 65 6.50 -4.01 4.79
CA GLU A 65 6.19 -4.28 6.20
C GLU A 65 4.72 -4.64 6.40
N VAL A 66 3.80 -3.88 5.80
CA VAL A 66 2.36 -4.19 5.84
C VAL A 66 2.09 -5.56 5.21
N PHE A 67 2.74 -5.88 4.09
CA PHE A 67 2.69 -7.22 3.51
C PHE A 67 3.13 -8.31 4.50
N ASP A 68 4.26 -8.15 5.17
CA ASP A 68 4.76 -9.13 6.16
C ASP A 68 3.76 -9.35 7.30
N TYR A 69 3.14 -8.29 7.82
CA TYR A 69 2.09 -8.39 8.83
C TYR A 69 0.85 -9.11 8.32
N CYS A 70 0.39 -8.77 7.11
CA CYS A 70 -0.74 -9.47 6.48
C CYS A 70 -0.48 -10.97 6.33
N MET A 71 0.71 -11.36 5.86
CA MET A 71 1.06 -12.77 5.70
C MET A 71 1.16 -13.51 7.02
N SER A 72 1.67 -12.86 8.06
CA SER A 72 1.70 -13.41 9.42
C SER A 72 0.29 -13.64 9.99
N ASP A 73 -0.62 -12.68 9.77
CA ASP A 73 -2.01 -12.81 10.22
C ASP A 73 -2.75 -13.91 9.44
N ILE A 74 -2.54 -14.00 8.12
CA ILE A 74 -3.10 -15.07 7.27
C ILE A 74 -2.62 -16.46 7.74
N ASP A 75 -1.30 -16.62 8.00
CA ASP A 75 -0.74 -17.89 8.48
C ASP A 75 -1.35 -18.29 9.84
N LEU A 76 -1.49 -17.33 10.76
CA LEU A 76 -2.12 -17.54 12.05
C LEU A 76 -3.59 -17.97 11.90
N ILE A 77 -4.37 -17.28 11.07
CA ILE A 77 -5.80 -17.54 10.87
C ILE A 77 -6.01 -18.89 10.19
N ASN A 78 -5.20 -19.25 9.19
CA ASN A 78 -5.32 -20.51 8.49
C ASN A 78 -5.05 -21.74 9.36
N ARG A 79 -4.39 -21.58 10.51
CA ARG A 79 -4.26 -22.63 11.53
C ARG A 79 -5.56 -22.87 12.29
N HIS A 80 -6.48 -21.92 12.25
CA HIS A 80 -7.78 -21.99 12.92
C HIS A 80 -8.88 -22.11 11.86
N SER A 81 -9.50 -23.27 11.74
CA SER A 81 -10.38 -23.70 10.64
C SER A 81 -11.71 -22.93 10.47
N TYR A 82 -11.92 -21.82 11.16
CA TYR A 82 -13.19 -21.07 11.11
C TYR A 82 -13.17 -19.78 10.31
N ALA A 83 -12.01 -19.42 9.74
CA ALA A 83 -11.90 -18.25 8.88
C ALA A 83 -10.82 -18.47 7.81
N SER A 84 -11.01 -17.82 6.66
CA SER A 84 -9.99 -17.69 5.63
C SER A 84 -9.97 -16.24 5.14
N LEU A 85 -8.78 -15.72 4.86
CA LEU A 85 -8.57 -14.44 4.21
C LEU A 85 -8.13 -14.68 2.77
N ASN A 86 -8.53 -13.81 1.86
CA ASN A 86 -8.02 -13.83 0.50
C ASN A 86 -6.60 -13.25 0.48
N SER A 87 -5.59 -14.14 0.41
CA SER A 87 -4.18 -13.75 0.46
C SER A 87 -3.79 -12.85 -0.70
N ASP A 88 -4.23 -13.14 -1.92
CA ASP A 88 -3.85 -12.36 -3.10
C ASP A 88 -4.44 -10.94 -3.05
N LEU A 89 -5.67 -10.81 -2.52
CA LEU A 89 -6.28 -9.52 -2.26
C LEU A 89 -5.51 -8.72 -1.21
N MET A 90 -5.10 -9.36 -0.11
CA MET A 90 -4.31 -8.72 0.95
C MET A 90 -2.93 -8.29 0.46
N ILE A 91 -2.25 -9.12 -0.34
CA ILE A 91 -0.97 -8.80 -0.97
C ILE A 91 -1.12 -7.57 -1.88
N SER A 92 -2.11 -7.60 -2.77
CA SER A 92 -2.36 -6.50 -3.71
C SER A 92 -2.70 -5.20 -2.98
N ALA A 93 -3.50 -5.28 -1.92
CA ALA A 93 -3.79 -4.15 -1.06
C ALA A 93 -2.52 -3.61 -0.39
N ALA A 94 -1.63 -4.47 0.13
CA ALA A 94 -0.38 -4.05 0.76
C ALA A 94 0.51 -3.26 -0.20
N LEU A 95 0.60 -3.70 -1.46
CA LEU A 95 1.39 -3.01 -2.47
C LEU A 95 0.76 -1.69 -2.97
N LEU A 96 -0.56 -1.55 -2.90
CA LEU A 96 -1.28 -0.47 -3.60
C LEU A 96 -2.01 0.52 -2.69
N HIS A 97 -2.20 0.23 -1.37
CA HIS A 97 -3.02 1.09 -0.50
C HIS A 97 -2.54 2.54 -0.45
N ASP A 98 -1.27 2.72 -0.46
CA ASP A 98 -0.59 4.00 -0.27
C ASP A 98 0.06 4.57 -1.55
N ILE A 99 -0.19 3.97 -2.71
CA ILE A 99 0.43 4.41 -3.98
C ILE A 99 0.13 5.88 -4.32
N GLY A 100 -0.99 6.42 -3.85
CA GLY A 100 -1.34 7.82 -3.99
C GLY A 100 -0.40 8.80 -3.29
N LYS A 101 0.43 8.33 -2.35
CA LYS A 101 1.47 9.14 -1.69
C LYS A 101 2.53 9.66 -2.67
N ILE A 102 2.72 9.00 -3.80
CA ILE A 102 3.55 9.49 -4.91
C ILE A 102 3.13 10.89 -5.35
N GLN A 103 1.82 11.15 -5.38
CA GLN A 103 1.28 12.46 -5.77
C GLN A 103 0.94 13.35 -4.56
N GLU A 104 0.83 12.77 -3.37
CA GLU A 104 0.49 13.52 -2.16
C GLU A 104 1.65 14.39 -1.66
N TYR A 105 2.89 13.91 -1.82
CA TYR A 105 4.07 14.59 -1.29
C TYR A 105 4.98 15.14 -2.38
N VAL A 106 5.69 16.21 -2.04
CA VAL A 106 6.76 16.79 -2.84
C VAL A 106 7.96 17.10 -1.95
N VAL A 107 9.16 16.88 -2.46
CA VAL A 107 10.41 17.29 -1.80
C VAL A 107 10.48 18.81 -1.75
N THR A 108 10.72 19.36 -0.57
CA THR A 108 10.88 20.81 -0.37
C THR A 108 12.31 21.21 -0.13
N ASP A 109 13.10 20.34 0.50
CA ASP A 109 14.49 20.62 0.84
C ASP A 109 15.28 19.34 1.08
N VAL A 110 16.60 19.42 0.99
CA VAL A 110 17.54 18.38 1.41
C VAL A 110 18.66 19.07 2.22
N ILE A 111 18.68 18.84 3.52
CA ILE A 111 19.62 19.45 4.47
C ILE A 111 20.29 18.33 5.26
N ASP A 112 21.63 18.32 5.29
CA ASP A 112 22.42 17.33 6.03
C ASP A 112 21.98 15.88 5.74
N ASP A 113 21.85 15.53 4.47
CA ASP A 113 21.37 14.22 3.97
C ASP A 113 19.94 13.83 4.41
N LYS A 114 19.19 14.76 5.00
CA LYS A 114 17.79 14.58 5.36
C LYS A 114 16.88 15.27 4.36
N THR A 115 15.94 14.50 3.79
CA THR A 115 14.93 15.01 2.86
C THR A 115 13.70 15.49 3.61
N TYR A 116 13.20 16.66 3.23
CA TYR A 116 11.99 17.26 3.80
C TYR A 116 10.89 17.25 2.76
N TYR A 117 9.65 17.03 3.22
CA TYR A 117 8.48 16.90 2.36
C TYR A 117 7.36 17.85 2.75
N ALA A 118 6.59 18.28 1.77
CA ALA A 118 5.33 18.99 1.96
C ALA A 118 4.21 18.30 1.18
N PHE A 119 2.97 18.60 1.55
CA PHE A 119 1.81 18.21 0.75
C PHE A 119 1.79 19.04 -0.55
N THR A 120 1.53 18.37 -1.66
CA THR A 120 1.14 19.03 -2.92
C THR A 120 -0.25 19.64 -2.78
N GLU A 121 -0.66 20.51 -3.71
CA GLU A 121 -2.05 21.00 -3.73
C GLU A 121 -3.05 19.85 -3.94
N THR A 122 -2.74 18.89 -4.81
CA THR A 122 -3.56 17.68 -5.00
C THR A 122 -3.64 16.85 -3.71
N GLY A 123 -2.52 16.67 -3.02
CA GLY A 123 -2.48 15.95 -1.74
C GLY A 123 -3.35 16.58 -0.66
N LYS A 124 -3.36 17.93 -0.57
CA LYS A 124 -4.23 18.67 0.35
C LYS A 124 -5.72 18.55 0.02
N MET A 125 -6.06 18.51 -1.27
CA MET A 125 -7.45 18.51 -1.73
C MET A 125 -8.09 17.13 -1.75
N ILE A 126 -7.32 16.08 -2.08
CA ILE A 126 -7.84 14.74 -2.35
C ILE A 126 -7.37 13.72 -1.30
N GLY A 127 -6.08 13.80 -0.92
CA GLY A 127 -5.45 12.83 -0.01
C GLY A 127 -5.12 11.50 -0.68
N HIS A 128 -4.11 10.77 -0.13
CA HIS A 128 -3.60 9.54 -0.74
C HIS A 128 -4.62 8.40 -0.80
N LEU A 129 -5.55 8.27 0.16
CA LEU A 129 -6.57 7.21 0.13
C LEU A 129 -7.38 7.27 -1.17
N CYS A 130 -7.93 8.46 -1.44
CA CYS A 130 -8.73 8.67 -2.64
C CYS A 130 -7.86 8.57 -3.91
N LEU A 131 -6.65 9.13 -3.90
CA LEU A 131 -5.72 9.03 -5.02
C LEU A 131 -5.36 7.58 -5.33
N SER A 132 -5.04 6.76 -4.30
CA SER A 132 -4.77 5.33 -4.46
C SER A 132 -5.97 4.61 -5.09
N ALA A 133 -7.17 4.81 -4.54
CA ALA A 133 -8.38 4.19 -5.04
C ALA A 133 -8.68 4.60 -6.50
N MET A 134 -8.53 5.88 -6.83
CA MET A 134 -8.74 6.39 -8.20
C MET A 134 -7.75 5.80 -9.20
N TRP A 135 -6.47 5.70 -8.84
CA TRP A 135 -5.44 5.16 -9.72
C TRP A 135 -5.62 3.67 -9.94
N VAL A 136 -5.88 2.92 -8.87
CA VAL A 136 -6.16 1.48 -8.92
C VAL A 136 -7.40 1.21 -9.75
N TYR A 137 -8.49 1.92 -9.50
CA TYR A 137 -9.73 1.79 -10.28
C TYR A 137 -9.50 2.04 -11.77
N SER A 138 -8.82 3.15 -12.10
CA SER A 138 -8.50 3.51 -13.49
C SER A 138 -7.61 2.47 -14.18
N GLU A 139 -6.78 1.73 -13.47
CA GLU A 139 -5.97 0.67 -14.06
C GLU A 139 -6.75 -0.63 -14.21
N ILE A 140 -7.61 -0.97 -13.25
CA ILE A 140 -8.54 -2.12 -13.33
C ILE A 140 -9.43 -2.04 -14.58
N GLU A 141 -9.97 -0.87 -14.90
CA GLU A 141 -10.80 -0.66 -16.10
C GLU A 141 -10.11 -1.02 -17.43
N LYS A 142 -8.77 -1.15 -17.43
CA LYS A 142 -7.97 -1.55 -18.58
C LYS A 142 -7.64 -3.05 -18.61
N ILE A 143 -7.99 -3.79 -17.57
CA ILE A 143 -7.76 -5.23 -17.45
C ILE A 143 -9.05 -5.94 -17.86
N GLN A 144 -9.00 -6.66 -18.98
CA GLN A 144 -10.17 -7.33 -19.51
C GLN A 144 -10.69 -8.41 -18.55
N GLY A 145 -11.97 -8.33 -18.20
CA GLY A 145 -12.61 -9.36 -17.38
C GLY A 145 -12.25 -9.32 -15.90
N PHE A 146 -11.72 -8.20 -15.41
CA PHE A 146 -11.48 -8.05 -13.97
C PHE A 146 -12.78 -8.26 -13.18
N PRO A 147 -12.83 -9.18 -12.19
CA PRO A 147 -14.07 -9.47 -11.46
C PRO A 147 -14.54 -8.25 -10.65
N HIS A 148 -15.81 -7.91 -10.78
CA HIS A 148 -16.40 -6.73 -10.13
C HIS A 148 -16.34 -6.81 -8.59
N ASP A 149 -16.62 -7.97 -8.03
CA ASP A 149 -16.54 -8.22 -6.59
C ASP A 149 -15.12 -8.05 -6.04
N LEU A 150 -14.11 -8.49 -6.79
CA LEU A 150 -12.70 -8.30 -6.45
C LEU A 150 -12.29 -6.83 -6.49
N GLN A 151 -12.78 -6.09 -7.50
CA GLN A 151 -12.59 -4.64 -7.61
C GLN A 151 -13.22 -3.90 -6.43
N GLU A 152 -14.46 -4.25 -6.06
CA GLU A 152 -15.14 -3.64 -4.90
C GLU A 152 -14.40 -3.92 -3.60
N HIS A 153 -13.96 -5.16 -3.38
CA HIS A 153 -13.23 -5.54 -2.18
C HIS A 153 -11.88 -4.84 -2.07
N LEU A 154 -11.10 -4.78 -3.16
CA LEU A 154 -9.84 -4.05 -3.16
C LEU A 154 -10.06 -2.56 -2.89
N SER A 155 -11.01 -1.93 -3.61
CA SER A 155 -11.36 -0.52 -3.39
C SER A 155 -11.80 -0.26 -1.95
N HIS A 156 -12.56 -1.17 -1.35
CA HIS A 156 -13.00 -1.07 0.03
C HIS A 156 -11.81 -1.08 1.00
N ILE A 157 -10.83 -1.97 0.82
CA ILE A 157 -9.62 -1.99 1.64
C ILE A 157 -8.87 -0.67 1.51
N LEU A 158 -8.64 -0.20 0.26
CA LEU A 158 -7.91 1.06 0.01
C LEU A 158 -8.57 2.28 0.67
N LEU A 159 -9.91 2.35 0.68
CA LEU A 159 -10.66 3.48 1.26
C LEU A 159 -10.84 3.39 2.77
N SER A 160 -10.65 2.20 3.36
CA SER A 160 -10.90 1.96 4.79
C SER A 160 -9.64 1.67 5.61
N HIS A 161 -8.43 1.59 5.00
CA HIS A 161 -7.25 1.08 5.69
C HIS A 161 -6.81 1.90 6.90
N HIS A 162 -7.14 3.17 7.00
CA HIS A 162 -6.93 3.95 8.23
C HIS A 162 -7.83 3.50 9.40
N GLY A 163 -8.90 2.72 9.15
CA GLY A 163 -9.76 2.08 10.14
C GLY A 163 -10.74 3.00 10.84
N ARG A 164 -10.46 4.29 10.95
CA ARG A 164 -11.31 5.29 11.63
C ARG A 164 -11.45 6.55 10.80
N VAL A 165 -12.65 7.13 10.81
CA VAL A 165 -12.95 8.39 10.11
C VAL A 165 -12.08 9.52 10.66
N GLU A 166 -11.87 9.56 11.99
CA GLU A 166 -11.02 10.55 12.65
C GLU A 166 -9.55 10.46 12.24
N TRP A 167 -9.13 9.32 11.69
CA TRP A 167 -7.79 9.10 11.14
C TRP A 167 -7.75 9.29 9.62
N GLY A 168 -8.86 9.67 9.02
CA GLY A 168 -8.96 9.99 7.59
C GLY A 168 -9.47 8.84 6.71
N ALA A 169 -9.98 7.74 7.29
CA ALA A 169 -10.64 6.70 6.50
C ALA A 169 -11.89 7.28 5.80
N ALA A 170 -12.06 6.99 4.52
CA ALA A 170 -13.25 7.42 3.79
C ALA A 170 -14.49 6.60 4.21
N ILE A 171 -14.28 5.35 4.61
CA ILE A 171 -15.31 4.44 5.13
C ILE A 171 -14.68 3.51 6.18
N LEU A 172 -15.50 3.02 7.12
CA LEU A 172 -15.03 2.02 8.09
C LEU A 172 -14.84 0.64 7.46
N PRO A 173 -13.86 -0.18 7.90
CA PRO A 173 -13.71 -1.56 7.47
C PRO A 173 -15.01 -2.36 7.69
N LYS A 174 -15.42 -3.15 6.68
CA LYS A 174 -16.66 -3.95 6.71
C LYS A 174 -16.44 -5.41 6.28
N THR A 175 -15.24 -5.75 5.85
CA THR A 175 -14.85 -7.13 5.52
C THR A 175 -13.74 -7.58 6.45
N LYS A 176 -13.54 -8.89 6.55
CA LYS A 176 -12.44 -9.44 7.37
C LYS A 176 -11.09 -8.95 6.84
N GLU A 177 -10.91 -8.99 5.53
CA GLU A 177 -9.69 -8.52 4.88
C GLU A 177 -9.42 -7.04 5.21
N ALA A 178 -10.42 -6.17 5.14
CA ALA A 178 -10.27 -4.76 5.45
C ALA A 178 -9.92 -4.50 6.93
N GLU A 179 -10.52 -5.28 7.85
CA GLU A 179 -10.25 -5.17 9.29
C GLU A 179 -8.82 -5.63 9.62
N PHE A 180 -8.40 -6.80 9.12
CA PHE A 180 -7.04 -7.29 9.32
C PHE A 180 -6.01 -6.41 8.62
N PHE A 181 -6.33 -5.90 7.44
CA PHE A 181 -5.48 -4.97 6.71
C PHE A 181 -5.24 -3.68 7.49
N HIS A 182 -6.31 -3.07 8.01
CA HIS A 182 -6.20 -1.90 8.89
C HIS A 182 -5.27 -2.17 10.09
N MET A 183 -5.41 -3.32 10.74
CA MET A 183 -4.55 -3.67 11.89
C MET A 183 -3.09 -3.84 11.47
N ALA A 184 -2.81 -4.43 10.30
CA ALA A 184 -1.46 -4.59 9.76
C ALA A 184 -0.80 -3.24 9.45
N ASP A 185 -1.50 -2.35 8.75
CA ASP A 185 -1.05 -0.99 8.44
C ASP A 185 -0.80 -0.18 9.72
N HIS A 186 -1.76 -0.16 10.65
CA HIS A 186 -1.62 0.53 11.93
C HIS A 186 -0.45 0.02 12.76
N ARG A 187 -0.16 -1.29 12.71
CA ARG A 187 0.99 -1.92 13.38
C ARG A 187 2.30 -1.39 12.83
N SER A 188 2.49 -1.37 11.50
CA SER A 188 3.66 -0.79 10.84
C SER A 188 3.85 0.67 11.26
N ALA A 189 2.80 1.49 11.12
CA ALA A 189 2.82 2.89 11.50
C ALA A 189 3.11 3.13 12.99
N THR A 190 2.76 2.22 13.89
CA THR A 190 2.96 2.34 15.34
C THR A 190 4.36 1.94 15.75
N ILE A 191 4.90 0.83 15.25
CA ILE A 191 6.25 0.36 15.58
C ILE A 191 7.31 1.36 15.11
N ALA A 192 7.12 1.91 13.92
CA ALA A 192 8.04 2.90 13.37
C ALA A 192 8.06 4.24 14.12
N LYS A 193 7.10 4.52 15.02
CA LYS A 193 7.10 5.74 15.86
C LYS A 193 8.14 5.72 16.97
N GLY A 194 8.68 4.58 17.35
CA GLY A 194 9.63 4.42 18.47
C GLY A 194 9.05 4.98 19.78
N TYR A 195 8.66 4.15 20.69
CA TYR A 195 8.31 4.57 22.04
C TYR A 195 9.54 4.64 22.92
#